data_92c0ffd2e6a814b64dfa923e9463b742
#
_entry.id   92c0ffd2e6a814b64dfa923e9463b742
#
_cell.length_a   1.000
_cell.length_b   1.000
_cell.length_c   1.000
_cell.angle_alpha   90.00
_cell.angle_beta   90.00
_cell.angle_gamma   90.00
#
_symmetry.space_group_name_H-M   'P 1'
#
loop_
_entity.id
_entity.type
_entity.pdbx_description
1 polymer ?
#
loop_
_entity_poly.entity_id
_entity_poly.type
_entity_poly.pdbx_seq_one_letter_code
_entity_poly.pdbx_strand_id
1 'polypeptide(L)'
;MGFSAGGILSGEMLLNFDGQVNGTALDPDYVPDVLDQVSADAAACGMIYSFYGRLSVGTTDVELLRSGDLPPTFYCYGTRDPFYDQFLANADAAREAGVSVERLQLDGMPHGFGARGGWIPAYDEWLSDIFQNHNQ
;
A
#
# COMPACT_ATOMS: atom_id res chain seq x y z
N MET A 1 7.24 0.20 0.96
CA MET A 1 6.87 1.63 0.89
C MET A 1 7.00 2.11 -0.54
N GLY A 2 6.06 2.91 -0.99
CA GLY A 2 6.09 3.49 -2.32
C GLY A 2 5.58 4.92 -2.33
N PHE A 3 6.16 5.72 -3.22
CA PHE A 3 5.79 7.11 -3.44
C PHE A 3 5.03 7.21 -4.76
N SER A 4 3.82 7.79 -4.76
CA SER A 4 3.02 7.99 -5.97
C SER A 4 2.88 6.67 -6.76
N ALA A 5 3.34 6.62 -8.01
CA ALA A 5 3.29 5.41 -8.84
C ALA A 5 4.03 4.21 -8.20
N GLY A 6 5.08 4.48 -7.40
CA GLY A 6 5.78 3.44 -6.65
C GLY A 6 4.88 2.76 -5.63
N GLY A 7 3.97 3.50 -5.01
CA GLY A 7 2.96 2.93 -4.10
C GLY A 7 1.94 2.08 -4.85
N ILE A 8 1.57 2.47 -6.07
CA ILE A 8 0.70 1.66 -6.92
C ILE A 8 1.36 0.30 -7.21
N LEU A 9 2.65 0.29 -7.53
CA LEU A 9 3.39 -0.96 -7.75
C LEU A 9 3.44 -1.82 -6.49
N SER A 10 3.69 -1.20 -5.33
CA SER A 10 3.67 -1.91 -4.04
C SER A 10 2.31 -2.55 -3.77
N GLY A 11 1.25 -1.81 -4.00
CA GLY A 11 -0.12 -2.28 -3.81
C GLY A 11 -0.48 -3.40 -4.78
N GLU A 12 -0.07 -3.29 -6.04
CA GLU A 12 -0.32 -4.32 -7.04
C GLU A 12 0.36 -5.63 -6.66
N MET A 13 1.60 -5.55 -6.18
CA MET A 13 2.33 -6.72 -5.71
C MET A 13 1.58 -7.38 -4.53
N LEU A 14 1.13 -6.59 -3.57
CA LEU A 14 0.48 -7.12 -2.38
C LEU A 14 -0.91 -7.69 -2.67
N LEU A 15 -1.65 -7.09 -3.60
CA LEU A 15 -3.02 -7.52 -3.93
C LEU A 15 -3.05 -8.73 -4.86
N ASN A 16 -2.08 -8.85 -5.78
CA ASN A 16 -2.21 -9.76 -6.91
C ASN A 16 -1.10 -10.81 -6.99
N PHE A 17 -0.12 -10.77 -6.10
CA PHE A 17 1.02 -11.69 -6.20
C PHE A 17 0.58 -13.16 -6.16
N ASP A 18 -0.30 -13.52 -5.24
CA ASP A 18 -0.73 -14.91 -5.06
C ASP A 18 -1.44 -15.45 -6.30
N GLY A 19 -2.14 -14.58 -7.06
CA GLY A 19 -2.77 -14.96 -8.32
C GLY A 19 -1.80 -15.11 -9.48
N GLN A 20 -0.55 -14.63 -9.33
CA GLN A 20 0.44 -14.62 -10.40
C GLN A 20 1.77 -15.23 -9.96
N VAL A 21 1.75 -15.97 -8.86
CA VAL A 21 2.95 -16.45 -8.16
C VAL A 21 3.90 -17.25 -9.07
N ASN A 22 3.37 -17.97 -10.04
CA ASN A 22 4.19 -18.76 -10.96
C ASN A 22 4.42 -18.10 -12.33
N GLY A 23 3.87 -16.88 -12.53
CA GLY A 23 4.06 -16.12 -13.76
C GLY A 23 3.26 -16.60 -14.97
N THR A 24 2.59 -17.75 -14.88
CA THR A 24 1.90 -18.34 -16.05
C THR A 24 0.65 -17.57 -16.46
N ALA A 25 0.10 -16.74 -15.58
CA ALA A 25 -1.03 -15.86 -15.91
C ALA A 25 -0.63 -14.77 -16.89
N LEU A 26 0.65 -14.34 -16.87
CA LEU A 26 1.18 -13.30 -17.75
C LEU A 26 1.85 -13.89 -19.00
N ASP A 27 2.50 -15.04 -18.85
CA ASP A 27 3.20 -15.73 -19.94
C ASP A 27 2.99 -17.23 -19.79
N PRO A 28 2.13 -17.85 -20.62
CA PRO A 28 1.88 -19.29 -20.53
C PRO A 28 3.11 -20.17 -20.77
N ASP A 29 4.14 -19.62 -21.44
CA ASP A 29 5.38 -20.34 -21.71
C ASP A 29 6.40 -20.23 -20.59
N TYR A 30 6.09 -19.44 -19.53
CA TYR A 30 6.96 -19.29 -18.38
C TYR A 30 7.08 -20.61 -17.61
N VAL A 31 8.30 -21.01 -17.27
CA VAL A 31 8.56 -22.21 -16.49
C VAL A 31 8.91 -21.80 -15.05
N PRO A 32 7.94 -21.94 -14.10
CA PRO A 32 8.21 -21.56 -12.71
C PRO A 32 9.28 -22.47 -12.08
N ASP A 33 9.97 -21.90 -11.10
CA ASP A 33 10.94 -22.65 -10.29
C ASP A 33 10.63 -22.45 -8.80
N VAL A 34 11.54 -22.93 -7.94
CA VAL A 34 11.34 -22.88 -6.48
C VAL A 34 11.24 -21.45 -5.96
N LEU A 35 11.84 -20.47 -6.63
CA LEU A 35 11.80 -19.08 -6.21
C LEU A 35 10.40 -18.46 -6.38
N ASP A 36 9.62 -18.98 -7.33
CA ASP A 36 8.24 -18.54 -7.53
C ASP A 36 7.31 -18.92 -6.36
N GLN A 37 7.76 -19.78 -5.47
CA GLN A 37 6.99 -20.19 -4.28
C GLN A 37 7.24 -19.28 -3.08
N VAL A 38 8.20 -18.35 -3.16
CA VAL A 38 8.50 -17.43 -2.08
C VAL A 38 7.40 -16.38 -2.00
N SER A 39 6.83 -16.18 -0.80
CA SER A 39 5.77 -15.21 -0.60
C SER A 39 6.27 -13.78 -0.84
N ALA A 40 5.42 -12.95 -1.45
CA ALA A 40 5.63 -11.51 -1.56
C ALA A 40 4.96 -10.73 -0.44
N ASP A 41 4.43 -11.41 0.57
CA ASP A 41 3.79 -10.75 1.72
C ASP A 41 4.79 -9.84 2.42
N ALA A 42 4.28 -8.71 2.92
CA ALA A 42 5.08 -7.74 3.63
C ALA A 42 4.54 -7.53 5.04
N ALA A 43 5.42 -7.15 5.97
CA ALA A 43 5.04 -6.88 7.35
C ALA A 43 4.30 -5.55 7.49
N ALA A 44 4.51 -4.63 6.56
CA ALA A 44 3.92 -3.29 6.58
C ALA A 44 3.97 -2.67 5.19
N CYS A 45 3.07 -1.73 4.92
CA CYS A 45 3.07 -0.99 3.65
C CYS A 45 2.94 0.51 3.92
N GLY A 46 3.83 1.31 3.33
CA GLY A 46 3.75 2.76 3.36
C GLY A 46 3.27 3.30 2.02
N MET A 47 2.14 3.97 2.02
CA MET A 47 1.55 4.65 0.86
C MET A 47 1.77 6.15 0.99
N ILE A 48 2.85 6.64 0.41
CA ILE A 48 3.21 8.06 0.47
C ILE A 48 2.65 8.73 -0.77
N TYR A 49 1.66 9.59 -0.57
CA TYR A 49 0.79 10.17 -1.61
C TYR A 49 0.40 9.11 -2.67
N SER A 50 -0.05 7.96 -2.18
CA SER A 50 -0.45 6.83 -3.03
C SER A 50 -1.59 6.03 -2.39
N PHE A 51 -2.04 4.99 -3.06
CA PHE A 51 -3.15 4.16 -2.61
C PHE A 51 -3.09 2.78 -3.29
N TYR A 52 -3.88 1.85 -2.77
CA TYR A 52 -4.14 0.60 -3.48
C TYR A 52 -5.07 0.88 -4.65
N GLY A 53 -4.76 0.37 -5.81
CA GLY A 53 -5.56 0.57 -7.01
C GLY A 53 -4.71 0.59 -8.27
N ARG A 54 -5.13 1.39 -9.22
CA ARG A 54 -4.39 1.59 -10.46
C ARG A 54 -4.02 3.06 -10.59
N LEU A 55 -3.19 3.36 -11.57
CA LEU A 55 -2.77 4.73 -11.82
C LEU A 55 -4.01 5.64 -11.91
N SER A 56 -4.02 6.69 -11.11
CA SER A 56 -5.09 7.70 -11.03
C SER A 56 -6.41 7.23 -10.43
N VAL A 57 -6.54 5.94 -10.02
CA VAL A 57 -7.80 5.45 -9.46
C VAL A 57 -7.54 4.58 -8.22
N GLY A 58 -7.84 5.11 -7.05
CA GLY A 58 -7.83 4.36 -5.80
C GLY A 58 -9.02 3.40 -5.76
N THR A 59 -8.78 2.13 -5.42
CA THR A 59 -9.88 1.17 -5.31
C THR A 59 -10.71 1.42 -4.05
N THR A 60 -12.03 1.29 -4.19
CA THR A 60 -12.97 1.28 -3.08
C THR A 60 -13.65 -0.09 -2.94
N ASP A 61 -13.17 -1.08 -3.66
CA ASP A 61 -13.69 -2.44 -3.64
C ASP A 61 -13.21 -3.16 -2.37
N VAL A 62 -14.06 -3.18 -1.35
CA VAL A 62 -13.76 -3.77 -0.04
C VAL A 62 -13.44 -5.26 -0.15
N GLU A 63 -14.14 -5.98 -1.01
CA GLU A 63 -13.90 -7.41 -1.18
C GLU A 63 -12.54 -7.70 -1.83
N LEU A 64 -12.14 -6.88 -2.79
CA LEU A 64 -10.82 -6.98 -3.40
C LEU A 64 -9.73 -6.74 -2.34
N LEU A 65 -9.88 -5.68 -1.54
CA LEU A 65 -8.92 -5.35 -0.50
C LEU A 65 -8.85 -6.44 0.58
N ARG A 66 -10.00 -7.02 0.93
CA ARG A 66 -10.06 -8.11 1.91
C ARG A 66 -9.36 -9.37 1.40
N SER A 67 -9.52 -9.68 0.12
CA SER A 67 -8.94 -10.87 -0.48
C SER A 67 -7.42 -10.82 -0.58
N GLY A 68 -6.83 -9.62 -0.53
CA GLY A 68 -5.40 -9.43 -0.68
C GLY A 68 -4.57 -9.74 0.55
N ASP A 69 -5.20 -9.98 1.71
CA ASP A 69 -4.49 -10.20 2.98
C ASP A 69 -3.43 -9.12 3.23
N LEU A 70 -3.86 -7.87 3.12
CA LEU A 70 -2.96 -6.72 3.13
C LEU A 70 -2.35 -6.48 4.53
N PRO A 71 -1.07 -6.08 4.59
CA PRO A 71 -0.43 -5.76 5.86
C PRO A 71 -0.92 -4.42 6.42
N PRO A 72 -0.58 -4.11 7.68
CA PRO A 72 -0.82 -2.76 8.20
C PRO A 72 -0.29 -1.72 7.22
N THR A 73 -1.08 -0.69 6.96
CA THR A 73 -0.80 0.30 5.93
C THR A 73 -0.81 1.71 6.51
N PHE A 74 0.24 2.46 6.21
CA PHE A 74 0.39 3.87 6.58
C PHE A 74 0.11 4.73 5.35
N TYR A 75 -0.86 5.63 5.45
CA TYR A 75 -1.18 6.59 4.40
C TYR A 75 -0.67 7.97 4.81
N CYS A 76 0.17 8.57 4.00
CA CYS A 76 0.61 9.95 4.17
C CYS A 76 0.26 10.75 2.93
N TYR A 77 -0.48 11.83 3.09
CA TYR A 77 -0.99 12.61 1.96
C TYR A 77 -1.21 14.07 2.33
N GLY A 78 -1.21 14.92 1.30
CA GLY A 78 -1.45 16.34 1.46
C GLY A 78 -2.85 16.76 1.05
N THR A 79 -3.39 17.80 1.67
CA THR A 79 -4.75 18.27 1.39
C THR A 79 -4.86 19.02 0.05
N ARG A 80 -3.73 19.42 -0.54
CA ARG A 80 -3.71 20.06 -1.87
C ARG A 80 -3.37 19.11 -3.01
N ASP A 81 -3.29 17.80 -2.70
CA ASP A 81 -3.05 16.79 -3.72
C ASP A 81 -4.33 16.64 -4.58
N PRO A 82 -4.20 16.59 -5.92
CA PRO A 82 -5.38 16.35 -6.77
C PRO A 82 -6.08 15.01 -6.47
N PHE A 83 -5.39 14.05 -5.88
CA PHE A 83 -5.94 12.74 -5.54
C PHE A 83 -6.45 12.65 -4.09
N TYR A 84 -6.57 13.80 -3.40
CA TYR A 84 -6.92 13.83 -1.97
C TYR A 84 -8.15 12.98 -1.64
N ASP A 85 -9.24 13.15 -2.39
CA ASP A 85 -10.46 12.39 -2.14
C ASP A 85 -10.26 10.88 -2.33
N GLN A 86 -9.39 10.49 -3.24
CA GLN A 86 -9.09 9.08 -3.49
C GLN A 86 -8.28 8.45 -2.35
N PHE A 87 -7.36 9.19 -1.75
CA PHE A 87 -6.64 8.71 -0.57
C PHE A 87 -7.61 8.43 0.57
N LEU A 88 -8.54 9.34 0.83
CA LEU A 88 -9.52 9.17 1.89
C LEU A 88 -10.43 7.95 1.61
N ALA A 89 -10.96 7.86 0.41
CA ALA A 89 -11.88 6.78 0.04
C ALA A 89 -11.18 5.41 0.06
N ASN A 90 -9.96 5.33 -0.44
CA ASN A 90 -9.19 4.08 -0.43
C ASN A 90 -8.84 3.65 0.99
N ALA A 91 -8.39 4.58 1.84
CA ALA A 91 -8.06 4.28 3.23
C ALA A 91 -9.30 3.83 4.01
N ASP A 92 -10.47 4.45 3.77
CA ASP A 92 -11.72 4.03 4.39
C ASP A 92 -12.11 2.61 3.94
N ALA A 93 -11.99 2.32 2.66
CA ALA A 93 -12.30 0.99 2.12
C ALA A 93 -11.33 -0.07 2.66
N ALA A 94 -10.05 0.24 2.79
CA ALA A 94 -9.06 -0.66 3.37
C ALA A 94 -9.40 -0.98 4.83
N ARG A 95 -9.77 0.04 5.61
CA ARG A 95 -10.19 -0.15 7.00
C ARG A 95 -11.43 -1.03 7.09
N GLU A 96 -12.42 -0.79 6.24
CA GLU A 96 -13.63 -1.61 6.19
C GLU A 96 -13.30 -3.07 5.82
N ALA A 97 -12.28 -3.27 5.00
CA ALA A 97 -11.81 -4.61 4.63
C ALA A 97 -11.04 -5.32 5.75
N GLY A 98 -10.78 -4.66 6.87
CA GLY A 98 -10.07 -5.23 8.01
C GLY A 98 -8.58 -4.90 8.06
N VAL A 99 -8.08 -4.07 7.16
CA VAL A 99 -6.68 -3.64 7.15
C VAL A 99 -6.45 -2.66 8.29
N SER A 100 -5.34 -2.84 9.02
CA SER A 100 -4.91 -1.86 10.02
C SER A 100 -4.40 -0.62 9.29
N VAL A 101 -5.08 0.51 9.46
CA VAL A 101 -4.81 1.74 8.72
C VAL A 101 -4.37 2.84 9.67
N GLU A 102 -3.22 3.45 9.38
CA GLU A 102 -2.75 4.68 10.01
C GLU A 102 -2.75 5.78 8.98
N ARG A 103 -3.21 6.98 9.33
CA ARG A 103 -3.27 8.12 8.43
C ARG A 103 -2.49 9.29 8.98
N LEU A 104 -1.71 9.93 8.14
CA LEU A 104 -1.08 11.21 8.43
C LEU A 104 -1.42 12.19 7.33
N GLN A 105 -2.29 13.15 7.64
CA GLN A 105 -2.68 14.21 6.73
C GLN A 105 -1.77 15.41 6.92
N LEU A 106 -1.21 15.89 5.82
CA LEU A 106 -0.34 17.06 5.82
C LEU A 106 -1.09 18.25 5.20
N ASP A 107 -1.59 19.12 6.04
CA ASP A 107 -2.39 20.26 5.59
C ASP A 107 -1.58 21.20 4.71
N GLY A 108 -2.14 21.54 3.55
CA GLY A 108 -1.52 22.45 2.60
C GLY A 108 -0.45 21.85 1.71
N MET A 109 -0.12 20.58 1.87
CA MET A 109 0.91 19.95 1.05
C MET A 109 0.34 19.44 -0.28
N PRO A 110 1.11 19.63 -1.37
CA PRO A 110 0.73 19.14 -2.69
C PRO A 110 1.16 17.68 -2.89
N HIS A 111 0.85 17.13 -4.07
CA HIS A 111 1.41 15.85 -4.51
C HIS A 111 2.93 15.96 -4.65
N GLY A 112 3.64 14.88 -4.33
CA GLY A 112 5.09 14.84 -4.58
C GLY A 112 5.93 15.63 -3.57
N PHE A 113 5.48 15.75 -2.31
CA PHE A 113 6.22 16.50 -1.31
C PHE A 113 7.55 15.84 -0.89
N GLY A 114 7.79 14.58 -1.27
CA GLY A 114 9.04 13.88 -0.94
C GLY A 114 9.27 13.79 0.57
N ALA A 115 10.43 14.25 1.02
CA ALA A 115 10.81 14.21 2.44
C ALA A 115 10.28 15.38 3.27
N ARG A 116 9.54 16.31 2.64
CA ARG A 116 9.01 17.49 3.33
C ARG A 116 7.78 17.11 4.17
N GLY A 117 7.42 18.00 5.10
CA GLY A 117 6.19 17.87 5.88
C GLY A 117 6.31 17.11 7.19
N GLY A 118 7.52 16.67 7.56
CA GLY A 118 7.77 16.08 8.88
C GLY A 118 7.17 14.68 9.08
N TRP A 119 6.84 13.97 8.01
CA TRP A 119 6.18 12.67 8.11
C TRP A 119 7.14 11.52 8.44
N ILE A 120 8.45 11.69 8.16
CA ILE A 120 9.41 10.59 8.29
C ILE A 120 9.53 10.08 9.73
N PRO A 121 9.64 10.96 10.75
CA PRO A 121 9.67 10.48 12.14
C PRO A 121 8.39 9.73 12.54
N ALA A 122 7.22 10.20 12.10
CA ALA A 122 5.95 9.53 12.39
C ALA A 122 5.87 8.15 11.74
N TYR A 123 6.36 8.04 10.52
CA TYR A 123 6.43 6.75 9.80
C TYR A 123 7.39 5.79 10.50
N ASP A 124 8.56 6.28 10.92
CA ASP A 124 9.55 5.47 11.64
C ASP A 124 8.98 4.95 12.96
N GLU A 125 8.29 5.78 13.71
CA GLU A 125 7.64 5.38 14.95
C GLU A 125 6.56 4.31 14.70
N TRP A 126 5.74 4.50 13.67
CA TRP A 126 4.72 3.54 13.29
C TRP A 126 5.33 2.18 12.92
N LEU A 127 6.39 2.19 12.11
CA LEU A 127 7.09 0.95 11.75
C LEU A 127 7.69 0.26 12.98
N SER A 128 8.29 1.02 13.89
CA SER A 128 8.87 0.48 15.11
C SER A 128 7.81 -0.23 15.94
N ASP A 129 6.63 0.37 16.07
CA ASP A 129 5.52 -0.23 16.82
C ASP A 129 5.07 -1.54 16.19
N ILE A 130 4.99 -1.60 14.87
CA ILE A 130 4.61 -2.82 14.15
C ILE A 130 5.64 -3.92 14.37
N PHE A 131 6.92 -3.62 14.25
CA PHE A 131 7.97 -4.62 14.43
C PHE A 131 8.08 -5.10 15.88
N GLN A 132 7.86 -4.23 16.86
CA GLN A 132 7.84 -4.62 18.27
C GLN A 132 6.66 -5.55 18.56
N ASN A 133 5.48 -5.22 18.08
CA ASN A 133 4.29 -6.04 18.29
C ASN A 133 4.40 -7.39 17.56
N HIS A 134 5.09 -7.43 16.42
CA HIS A 134 5.27 -8.66 15.65
C HIS A 134 6.22 -9.65 16.34
N ASN A 135 7.11 -9.17 17.22
CA ASN A 135 8.08 -9.98 17.95
C ASN A 135 7.55 -10.48 19.31
N GLN A 136 6.31 -10.15 19.64
CA GLN A 136 5.63 -10.64 20.83
C GLN A 136 4.72 -11.82 20.48
#